data_b53fe790bd7acbcc68a77c63fd7ed7f1
#
_entry.id   b53fe790bd7acbcc68a77c63fd7ed7f1
#
_cell.length_a   1.000
_cell.length_b   1.000
_cell.length_c   1.000
_cell.angle_alpha   90.00
_cell.angle_beta   90.00
_cell.angle_gamma   90.00
#
_symmetry.space_group_name_H-M   'P 1'
#
loop_
_entity.id
_entity.type
_entity.pdbx_description
1 polymer ?
#
loop_
_entity_poly.entity_id
_entity_poly.type
_entity_poly.pdbx_seq_one_letter_code
_entity_poly.pdbx_strand_id
1 'polypeptide(L)'
;MKTEKININNIPAMVWGEKKSKVFIAVHGNMSNKEDKVIQILAEKAANEGYQVLSFDLPEHGERKNDTTYLCKVQNCVKDLKQIMEYAKENYNYKEINLWACSMGAYFSLLAYKDENIKRSLFLSPVVAMKVIIDNMMLWSNTSEEELREKQEIKTDFGTTLYWDYYEFVKNNPITNWNKETYILYGSKDNMQEEKLIKDFCNKFNCKLSVLENGEHFFHTDEQLEFYKNWLDIIK
;
A
#
# COMPACT_ATOMS: atom_id res chain seq x y z
N MET A 1 -16.43 -13.12 11.77
CA MET A 1 -14.99 -13.11 12.11
C MET A 1 -14.76 -12.17 13.30
N LYS A 2 -13.90 -12.54 14.25
CA LYS A 2 -13.53 -11.66 15.38
C LYS A 2 -12.71 -10.49 14.88
N THR A 3 -12.94 -9.30 15.43
CA THR A 3 -12.15 -8.10 15.16
C THR A 3 -11.81 -7.40 16.46
N GLU A 4 -10.65 -6.78 16.51
CA GLU A 4 -10.18 -6.05 17.69
C GLU A 4 -9.51 -4.76 17.25
N LYS A 5 -10.01 -3.62 17.71
CA LYS A 5 -9.35 -2.31 17.52
C LYS A 5 -8.23 -2.18 18.54
N ILE A 6 -7.05 -1.83 18.07
CA ILE A 6 -5.87 -1.60 18.89
C ILE A 6 -5.20 -0.29 18.49
N ASN A 7 -4.27 0.16 19.32
CA ASN A 7 -3.43 1.31 19.04
C ASN A 7 -1.96 0.90 19.15
N ILE A 8 -1.18 1.14 18.13
CA ILE A 8 0.25 0.82 18.07
C ILE A 8 1.03 2.13 17.98
N ASN A 9 1.59 2.60 19.09
CA ASN A 9 2.36 3.86 19.15
C ASN A 9 1.61 5.05 18.52
N ASN A 10 0.34 5.22 18.88
CA ASN A 10 -0.60 6.21 18.33
C ASN A 10 -1.04 5.96 16.86
N ILE A 11 -0.78 4.78 16.32
CA ILE A 11 -1.31 4.36 15.03
C ILE A 11 -2.57 3.52 15.27
N PRO A 12 -3.77 4.02 14.89
CA PRO A 12 -5.00 3.21 14.96
C PRO A 12 -4.89 1.99 14.06
N ALA A 13 -5.11 0.82 14.63
CA ALA A 13 -4.99 -0.45 13.93
C ALA A 13 -6.16 -1.40 14.25
N MET A 14 -6.31 -2.42 13.44
CA MET A 14 -7.31 -3.47 13.59
C MET A 14 -6.65 -4.83 13.41
N VAL A 15 -6.93 -5.74 14.33
CA VAL A 15 -6.62 -7.16 14.20
C VAL A 15 -7.87 -7.91 13.78
N TRP A 16 -7.76 -8.71 12.74
CA TRP A 16 -8.84 -9.52 12.18
C TRP A 16 -8.55 -11.01 12.37
N GLY A 17 -9.54 -11.74 12.85
CA GLY A 17 -9.44 -13.18 13.09
C GLY A 17 -9.01 -13.53 14.51
N GLU A 18 -9.04 -14.83 14.81
CA GLU A 18 -8.53 -15.39 16.08
C GLU A 18 -7.01 -15.35 16.12
N LYS A 19 -6.43 -15.34 17.34
CA LYS A 19 -4.96 -15.31 17.51
C LYS A 19 -4.30 -16.49 16.79
N LYS A 20 -3.37 -16.20 15.91
CA LYS A 20 -2.58 -17.13 15.13
C LYS A 20 -1.10 -16.75 15.20
N SER A 21 -0.22 -17.68 14.80
CA SER A 21 1.23 -17.41 14.67
C SER A 21 1.62 -16.80 13.31
N LYS A 22 0.67 -16.72 12.38
CA LYS A 22 0.87 -16.21 11.02
C LYS A 22 0.03 -14.94 10.83
N VAL A 23 0.60 -13.94 10.18
CA VAL A 23 -0.08 -12.65 9.97
C VAL A 23 0.14 -12.12 8.56
N PHE A 24 -0.88 -11.44 8.02
CA PHE A 24 -0.75 -10.47 6.96
C PHE A 24 -0.75 -9.06 7.54
N ILE A 25 0.29 -8.28 7.30
CA ILE A 25 0.24 -6.83 7.48
C ILE A 25 -0.47 -6.27 6.25
N ALA A 26 -1.57 -5.52 6.46
CA ALA A 26 -2.37 -4.95 5.38
C ALA A 26 -2.25 -3.43 5.37
N VAL A 27 -1.77 -2.90 4.23
CA VAL A 27 -1.52 -1.46 4.03
C VAL A 27 -2.46 -0.94 2.95
N HIS A 28 -3.40 -0.07 3.33
CA HIS A 28 -4.39 0.50 2.43
C HIS A 28 -3.81 1.56 1.47
N GLY A 29 -4.60 1.98 0.49
CA GLY A 29 -4.28 3.03 -0.46
C GLY A 29 -4.76 4.42 -0.07
N ASN A 30 -4.66 5.38 -1.01
CA ASN A 30 -5.19 6.72 -0.83
C ASN A 30 -6.72 6.70 -0.67
N MET A 31 -7.27 7.66 0.06
CA MET A 31 -8.71 7.82 0.35
C MET A 31 -9.38 6.58 0.99
N SER A 32 -8.59 5.69 1.58
CA SER A 32 -9.03 4.45 2.21
C SER A 32 -8.73 4.44 3.72
N ASN A 33 -8.85 3.29 4.36
CA ASN A 33 -8.58 3.11 5.79
C ASN A 33 -8.37 1.63 6.12
N LYS A 34 -8.04 1.33 7.36
CA LYS A 34 -7.81 -0.04 7.87
C LYS A 34 -9.00 -0.99 7.78
N GLU A 35 -10.21 -0.46 7.57
CA GLU A 35 -11.46 -1.22 7.49
C GLU A 35 -12.02 -1.29 6.04
N ASP A 36 -11.21 -0.97 5.03
CA ASP A 36 -11.61 -1.01 3.62
C ASP A 36 -12.16 -2.39 3.19
N LYS A 37 -13.10 -2.39 2.26
CA LYS A 37 -13.77 -3.60 1.76
C LYS A 37 -12.80 -4.66 1.26
N VAL A 38 -11.74 -4.26 0.55
CA VAL A 38 -10.73 -5.20 0.06
C VAL A 38 -9.90 -5.80 1.20
N ILE A 39 -9.68 -5.06 2.29
CA ILE A 39 -9.03 -5.59 3.50
C ILE A 39 -9.97 -6.57 4.23
N GLN A 40 -11.28 -6.29 4.30
CA GLN A 40 -12.25 -7.22 4.88
C GLN A 40 -12.28 -8.55 4.12
N ILE A 41 -12.27 -8.51 2.79
CA ILE A 41 -12.24 -9.71 1.94
C ILE A 41 -10.92 -10.49 2.16
N LEU A 42 -9.78 -9.80 2.22
CA LEU A 42 -8.51 -10.41 2.57
C LEU A 42 -8.58 -11.11 3.93
N ALA A 43 -9.13 -10.43 4.94
CA ALA A 43 -9.19 -10.94 6.29
C ALA A 43 -10.08 -12.20 6.40
N GLU A 44 -11.22 -12.22 5.71
CA GLU A 44 -12.08 -13.40 5.63
C GLU A 44 -11.36 -14.60 4.99
N LYS A 45 -10.65 -14.39 3.89
CA LYS A 45 -9.86 -15.44 3.24
C LYS A 45 -8.71 -15.91 4.10
N ALA A 46 -7.90 -14.99 4.62
CA ALA A 46 -6.73 -15.27 5.43
C ALA A 46 -7.08 -16.04 6.73
N ALA A 47 -8.20 -15.68 7.38
CA ALA A 47 -8.66 -16.35 8.60
C ALA A 47 -8.96 -17.85 8.36
N ASN A 48 -9.54 -18.20 7.21
CA ASN A 48 -9.83 -19.59 6.82
C ASN A 48 -8.54 -20.41 6.59
N GLU A 49 -7.45 -19.74 6.21
CA GLU A 49 -6.13 -20.35 5.95
C GLU A 49 -5.17 -20.25 7.15
N GLY A 50 -5.70 -19.89 8.32
CA GLY A 50 -4.93 -19.90 9.57
C GLY A 50 -4.06 -18.68 9.80
N TYR A 51 -4.37 -17.53 9.16
CA TYR A 51 -3.71 -16.26 9.38
C TYR A 51 -4.58 -15.30 10.20
N GLN A 52 -3.93 -14.35 10.87
CA GLN A 52 -4.56 -13.07 11.24
C GLN A 52 -4.25 -12.02 10.19
N VAL A 53 -5.03 -10.94 10.17
CA VAL A 53 -4.68 -9.74 9.41
C VAL A 53 -4.53 -8.59 10.40
N LEU A 54 -3.46 -7.82 10.25
CA LEU A 54 -3.19 -6.58 10.98
C LEU A 54 -3.24 -5.44 9.97
N SER A 55 -4.28 -4.63 10.03
CA SER A 55 -4.44 -3.42 9.24
C SER A 55 -4.33 -2.17 10.11
N PHE A 56 -3.96 -1.03 9.54
CA PHE A 56 -3.78 0.21 10.27
C PHE A 56 -4.05 1.42 9.39
N ASP A 57 -4.34 2.57 10.00
CA ASP A 57 -4.57 3.81 9.28
C ASP A 57 -3.25 4.54 9.00
N LEU A 58 -3.01 4.84 7.72
CA LEU A 58 -1.92 5.74 7.30
C LEU A 58 -2.15 7.17 7.82
N PRO A 59 -1.11 8.03 7.91
CA PRO A 59 -1.30 9.45 8.22
C PRO A 59 -2.36 10.09 7.32
N GLU A 60 -3.17 10.99 7.85
CA GLU A 60 -4.30 11.68 7.19
C GLU A 60 -5.41 10.75 6.66
N HIS A 61 -5.45 9.47 7.09
CA HIS A 61 -6.48 8.52 6.67
C HIS A 61 -7.21 7.90 7.87
N GLY A 62 -8.40 7.36 7.62
CA GLY A 62 -9.20 6.68 8.63
C GLY A 62 -9.46 7.54 9.87
N GLU A 63 -9.10 7.04 11.05
CA GLU A 63 -9.24 7.78 12.32
C GLU A 63 -8.26 8.96 12.44
N ARG A 64 -7.23 9.03 11.58
CA ARG A 64 -6.21 10.10 11.53
C ARG A 64 -6.50 11.18 10.48
N LYS A 65 -7.65 11.14 9.80
CA LYS A 65 -8.00 12.02 8.66
C LYS A 65 -7.98 13.53 8.97
N ASN A 66 -8.12 13.89 10.24
CA ASN A 66 -8.13 15.29 10.69
C ASN A 66 -6.80 15.70 11.35
N ASP A 67 -5.79 14.84 11.37
CA ASP A 67 -4.47 15.17 11.91
C ASP A 67 -3.67 15.95 10.86
N THR A 68 -3.59 17.26 11.04
CA THR A 68 -2.83 18.19 10.18
C THR A 68 -1.37 18.33 10.61
N THR A 69 -0.97 17.67 11.69
CA THR A 69 0.40 17.77 12.26
C THR A 69 1.32 16.67 11.78
N TYR A 70 0.75 15.56 11.31
CA TYR A 70 1.49 14.38 10.84
C TYR A 70 0.98 13.93 9.46
N LEU A 71 1.48 14.61 8.43
CA LEU A 71 0.99 14.48 7.06
C LEU A 71 1.36 13.12 6.41
N CYS A 72 0.58 12.70 5.41
CA CYS A 72 0.81 11.50 4.63
C CYS A 72 1.99 11.68 3.65
N LYS A 73 3.15 12.04 4.19
CA LYS A 73 4.41 12.08 3.47
C LYS A 73 5.11 10.74 3.54
N VAL A 74 5.89 10.43 2.52
CA VAL A 74 6.60 9.14 2.39
C VAL A 74 7.40 8.78 3.64
N GLN A 75 8.12 9.75 4.20
CA GLN A 75 8.97 9.53 5.38
C GLN A 75 8.14 9.14 6.61
N ASN A 76 6.99 9.80 6.81
CA ASN A 76 6.07 9.51 7.91
C ASN A 76 5.44 8.13 7.73
N CYS A 77 4.95 7.81 6.52
CA CYS A 77 4.38 6.52 6.21
C CYS A 77 5.40 5.39 6.42
N VAL A 78 6.63 5.54 5.92
CA VAL A 78 7.70 4.56 6.12
C VAL A 78 8.03 4.37 7.61
N LYS A 79 8.05 5.46 8.40
CA LYS A 79 8.25 5.39 9.85
C LYS A 79 7.15 4.59 10.54
N ASP A 80 5.88 4.85 10.20
CA ASP A 80 4.75 4.13 10.77
C ASP A 80 4.78 2.64 10.39
N LEU A 81 5.04 2.34 9.11
CA LEU A 81 5.14 0.96 8.65
C LEU A 81 6.22 0.18 9.43
N LYS A 82 7.36 0.81 9.74
CA LYS A 82 8.41 0.18 10.56
C LYS A 82 7.92 -0.13 11.98
N GLN A 83 7.16 0.76 12.61
CA GLN A 83 6.57 0.50 13.93
C GLN A 83 5.55 -0.66 13.89
N ILE A 84 4.74 -0.74 12.83
CA ILE A 84 3.82 -1.87 12.61
C ILE A 84 4.60 -3.19 12.44
N MET A 85 5.72 -3.17 11.72
CA MET A 85 6.57 -4.35 11.57
C MET A 85 7.18 -4.79 12.90
N GLU A 86 7.69 -3.88 13.73
CA GLU A 86 8.22 -4.20 15.05
C GLU A 86 7.13 -4.83 15.93
N TYR A 87 5.93 -4.24 15.95
CA TYR A 87 4.79 -4.84 16.66
C TYR A 87 4.48 -6.26 16.15
N ALA A 88 4.52 -6.47 14.84
CA ALA A 88 4.28 -7.79 14.27
C ALA A 88 5.36 -8.81 14.66
N LYS A 89 6.63 -8.41 14.69
CA LYS A 89 7.75 -9.25 15.16
C LYS A 89 7.59 -9.69 16.63
N GLU A 90 7.09 -8.79 17.48
CA GLU A 90 6.89 -9.07 18.91
C GLU A 90 5.71 -9.99 19.17
N ASN A 91 4.65 -9.93 18.36
CA ASN A 91 3.39 -10.62 18.61
C ASN A 91 3.15 -11.86 17.74
N TYR A 92 3.89 -12.04 16.63
CA TYR A 92 3.73 -13.13 15.68
C TYR A 92 5.05 -13.85 15.39
N ASN A 93 4.97 -15.04 14.81
CA ASN A 93 6.16 -15.71 14.32
C ASN A 93 6.73 -14.93 13.14
N TYR A 94 7.94 -14.37 13.30
CA TYR A 94 8.57 -13.51 12.29
C TYR A 94 8.71 -14.17 10.90
N LYS A 95 8.88 -15.49 10.84
CA LYS A 95 8.99 -16.24 9.56
C LYS A 95 7.65 -16.36 8.82
N GLU A 96 6.56 -16.09 9.50
CA GLU A 96 5.21 -16.18 8.96
C GLU A 96 4.54 -14.80 8.81
N ILE A 97 5.32 -13.74 8.72
CA ILE A 97 4.82 -12.41 8.36
C ILE A 97 4.69 -12.34 6.84
N ASN A 98 3.50 -12.00 6.38
CA ASN A 98 3.16 -11.75 5.00
C ASN A 98 2.70 -10.30 4.84
N LEU A 99 2.72 -9.80 3.63
CA LEU A 99 2.33 -8.44 3.30
C LEU A 99 1.16 -8.46 2.31
N TRP A 100 0.18 -7.62 2.56
CA TRP A 100 -0.79 -7.20 1.57
C TRP A 100 -0.76 -5.68 1.48
N ALA A 101 -0.78 -5.11 0.27
CA ALA A 101 -0.78 -3.68 0.11
C ALA A 101 -1.51 -3.24 -1.16
N CYS A 102 -2.17 -2.08 -1.08
CA CYS A 102 -2.93 -1.49 -2.17
C CYS A 102 -2.37 -0.12 -2.56
N SER A 103 -2.30 0.16 -3.86
CA SER A 103 -1.98 1.48 -4.41
C SER A 103 -0.70 2.08 -3.81
N MET A 104 -0.76 3.29 -3.25
CA MET A 104 0.39 3.93 -2.59
C MET A 104 0.89 3.18 -1.36
N GLY A 105 0.02 2.40 -0.71
CA GLY A 105 0.45 1.51 0.38
C GLY A 105 1.49 0.50 -0.05
N ALA A 106 1.41 0.01 -1.30
CA ALA A 106 2.44 -0.84 -1.89
C ALA A 106 3.78 -0.09 -2.03
N TYR A 107 3.76 1.17 -2.51
CA TYR A 107 4.96 1.99 -2.63
C TYR A 107 5.65 2.21 -1.28
N PHE A 108 4.90 2.57 -0.25
CA PHE A 108 5.46 2.73 1.10
C PHE A 108 6.03 1.43 1.66
N SER A 109 5.34 0.31 1.38
CA SER A 109 5.80 -1.02 1.78
C SER A 109 7.10 -1.44 1.09
N LEU A 110 7.25 -1.15 -0.21
CA LEU A 110 8.47 -1.40 -0.97
C LEU A 110 9.68 -0.67 -0.38
N LEU A 111 9.47 0.53 0.17
CA LEU A 111 10.52 1.30 0.84
C LEU A 111 10.79 0.81 2.28
N ALA A 112 9.72 0.62 3.06
CA ALA A 112 9.82 0.32 4.48
C ALA A 112 10.34 -1.10 4.73
N TYR A 113 9.94 -2.07 3.89
CA TYR A 113 10.09 -3.49 4.15
C TYR A 113 11.09 -4.21 3.23
N LYS A 114 11.87 -3.46 2.44
CA LYS A 114 12.84 -4.04 1.50
C LYS A 114 13.80 -5.04 2.15
N ASP A 115 14.23 -4.76 3.39
CA ASP A 115 15.19 -5.58 4.14
C ASP A 115 14.50 -6.53 5.15
N GLU A 116 13.16 -6.53 5.22
CA GLU A 116 12.40 -7.36 6.16
C GLU A 116 12.20 -8.79 5.65
N ASN A 117 12.09 -9.75 6.59
CA ASN A 117 11.81 -11.14 6.25
C ASN A 117 10.31 -11.37 6.05
N ILE A 118 9.80 -10.98 4.88
CA ILE A 118 8.41 -11.21 4.46
C ILE A 118 8.38 -12.45 3.58
N LYS A 119 7.54 -13.42 3.94
CA LYS A 119 7.41 -14.68 3.24
C LYS A 119 6.74 -14.51 1.87
N ARG A 120 5.67 -13.72 1.82
CA ARG A 120 4.87 -13.48 0.61
C ARG A 120 4.30 -12.07 0.62
N SER A 121 4.23 -11.46 -0.55
CA SER A 121 3.61 -10.14 -0.74
C SER A 121 2.50 -10.22 -1.79
N LEU A 122 1.36 -9.64 -1.48
CA LEU A 122 0.19 -9.55 -2.34
C LEU A 122 -0.11 -8.08 -2.58
N PHE A 123 -0.02 -7.62 -3.81
CA PHE A 123 -0.26 -6.23 -4.17
C PHE A 123 -1.49 -6.09 -5.06
N LEU A 124 -2.41 -5.22 -4.66
CA LEU A 124 -3.60 -4.84 -5.43
C LEU A 124 -3.39 -3.46 -6.03
N SER A 125 -3.43 -3.35 -7.36
CA SER A 125 -3.24 -2.09 -8.10
C SER A 125 -2.07 -1.27 -7.55
N PRO A 126 -0.85 -1.82 -7.44
CA PRO A 126 0.24 -1.16 -6.70
C PRO A 126 0.75 0.09 -7.44
N VAL A 127 1.09 1.13 -6.67
CA VAL A 127 1.98 2.18 -7.17
C VAL A 127 3.42 1.66 -7.02
N VAL A 128 4.10 1.50 -8.16
CA VAL A 128 5.52 1.06 -8.21
C VAL A 128 6.46 2.17 -8.67
N ALA A 129 5.91 3.22 -9.28
CA ALA A 129 6.63 4.36 -9.82
C ALA A 129 5.99 5.69 -9.37
N MET A 130 6.10 6.00 -8.06
CA MET A 130 5.51 7.21 -7.46
C MET A 130 5.99 8.50 -8.13
N LYS A 131 7.27 8.55 -8.55
CA LYS A 131 7.79 9.71 -9.28
C LYS A 131 6.97 10.04 -10.52
N VAL A 132 6.56 9.03 -11.30
CA VAL A 132 5.75 9.23 -12.51
C VAL A 132 4.39 9.85 -12.16
N ILE A 133 3.77 9.45 -11.05
CA ILE A 133 2.51 10.06 -10.59
C ILE A 133 2.73 11.54 -10.26
N ILE A 134 3.79 11.87 -9.52
CA ILE A 134 4.06 13.26 -9.12
C ILE A 134 4.44 14.09 -10.36
N ASP A 135 5.25 13.57 -11.29
CA ASP A 135 5.59 14.24 -12.53
C ASP A 135 4.33 14.57 -13.36
N ASN A 136 3.38 13.63 -13.45
CA ASN A 136 2.10 13.87 -14.11
C ASN A 136 1.27 14.94 -13.38
N MET A 137 1.21 14.91 -12.06
CA MET A 137 0.53 15.94 -11.26
C MET A 137 1.15 17.34 -11.49
N MET A 138 2.47 17.42 -11.55
CA MET A 138 3.19 18.66 -11.85
C MET A 138 2.86 19.15 -13.29
N LEU A 139 2.81 18.24 -14.26
CA LEU A 139 2.41 18.57 -15.64
C LEU A 139 0.96 19.11 -15.69
N TRP A 140 0.02 18.46 -15.02
CA TRP A 140 -1.40 18.89 -14.99
C TRP A 140 -1.61 20.23 -14.30
N SER A 141 -0.80 20.55 -13.29
CA SER A 141 -0.83 21.85 -12.59
C SER A 141 0.07 22.91 -13.22
N ASN A 142 0.70 22.61 -14.37
CA ASN A 142 1.69 23.47 -15.03
C ASN A 142 2.77 23.98 -14.05
N THR A 143 3.25 23.08 -13.19
CA THR A 143 4.28 23.35 -12.17
C THR A 143 5.61 22.78 -12.60
N SER A 144 6.69 23.58 -12.55
CA SER A 144 8.03 23.08 -12.77
C SER A 144 8.69 22.55 -11.49
N GLU A 145 9.76 21.75 -11.64
CA GLU A 145 10.55 21.27 -10.49
C GLU A 145 11.20 22.44 -9.75
N GLU A 146 11.70 23.45 -10.47
CA GLU A 146 12.26 24.66 -9.88
C GLU A 146 11.24 25.43 -9.06
N GLU A 147 10.03 25.60 -9.58
CA GLU A 147 8.94 26.27 -8.88
C GLU A 147 8.53 25.53 -7.61
N LEU A 148 8.40 24.18 -7.67
CA LEU A 148 8.08 23.39 -6.49
C LEU A 148 9.19 23.48 -5.43
N ARG A 149 10.46 23.48 -5.86
CA ARG A 149 11.61 23.66 -4.97
C ARG A 149 11.62 25.02 -4.29
N GLU A 150 11.31 26.10 -5.02
CA GLU A 150 11.30 27.45 -4.48
C GLU A 150 10.13 27.67 -3.51
N LYS A 151 8.93 27.19 -3.86
CA LYS A 151 7.72 27.38 -3.05
C LYS A 151 7.58 26.37 -1.91
N GLN A 152 8.30 25.24 -1.96
CA GLN A 152 8.26 24.12 -1.01
C GLN A 152 6.93 23.36 -0.98
N GLU A 153 5.80 24.02 -1.18
CA GLU A 153 4.48 23.43 -1.35
C GLU A 153 3.66 24.18 -2.39
N ILE A 154 2.88 23.45 -3.18
CA ILE A 154 1.98 23.99 -4.19
C ILE A 154 0.64 23.25 -4.09
N LYS A 155 -0.43 23.99 -3.78
CA LYS A 155 -1.81 23.47 -3.82
C LYS A 155 -2.27 23.45 -5.27
N THR A 156 -2.73 22.30 -5.71
CA THR A 156 -3.24 22.14 -7.08
C THR A 156 -4.75 22.33 -7.14
N ASP A 157 -5.27 22.68 -8.31
CA ASP A 157 -6.72 22.88 -8.52
C ASP A 157 -7.53 21.59 -8.42
N PHE A 158 -6.87 20.41 -8.50
CA PHE A 158 -7.50 19.09 -8.32
C PHE A 158 -7.41 18.56 -6.88
N GLY A 159 -7.11 19.45 -5.90
CA GLY A 159 -7.24 19.18 -4.47
C GLY A 159 -6.06 18.46 -3.82
N THR A 160 -4.97 18.17 -4.55
CA THR A 160 -3.74 17.60 -4.00
C THR A 160 -2.71 18.71 -3.76
N THR A 161 -1.96 18.63 -2.67
CA THR A 161 -0.80 19.50 -2.45
C THR A 161 0.47 18.77 -2.85
N LEU A 162 1.25 19.40 -3.72
CA LEU A 162 2.61 18.95 -4.07
C LEU A 162 3.58 19.48 -3.01
N TYR A 163 4.44 18.61 -2.51
CA TYR A 163 5.47 18.96 -1.53
C TYR A 163 6.85 18.68 -2.11
N TRP A 164 7.77 19.65 -2.00
CA TRP A 164 9.14 19.49 -2.47
C TRP A 164 9.88 18.34 -1.76
N ASP A 165 9.79 18.25 -0.44
CA ASP A 165 10.45 17.21 0.36
C ASP A 165 9.95 15.80 0.02
N TYR A 166 8.67 15.67 -0.34
CA TYR A 166 8.12 14.40 -0.83
C TYR A 166 8.69 14.05 -2.21
N TYR A 167 8.65 15.00 -3.15
CA TYR A 167 9.17 14.81 -4.51
C TYR A 167 10.67 14.49 -4.51
N GLU A 168 11.46 15.29 -3.78
CA GLU A 168 12.91 15.09 -3.64
C GLU A 168 13.23 13.72 -3.04
N PHE A 169 12.51 13.31 -2.00
CA PHE A 169 12.69 12.00 -1.42
C PHE A 169 12.42 10.88 -2.43
N VAL A 170 11.31 10.96 -3.17
CA VAL A 170 10.93 9.96 -4.17
C VAL A 170 11.96 9.91 -5.31
N LYS A 171 12.44 11.06 -5.76
CA LYS A 171 13.46 11.18 -6.81
C LYS A 171 14.79 10.53 -6.41
N ASN A 172 15.18 10.68 -5.15
CA ASN A 172 16.47 10.21 -4.62
C ASN A 172 16.41 8.77 -4.07
N ASN A 173 15.21 8.19 -3.91
CA ASN A 173 15.03 6.85 -3.37
C ASN A 173 14.21 5.95 -4.32
N PRO A 174 14.71 5.64 -5.52
CA PRO A 174 14.05 4.72 -6.43
C PRO A 174 14.00 3.31 -5.84
N ILE A 175 12.98 2.53 -6.22
CA ILE A 175 12.88 1.11 -5.84
C ILE A 175 13.94 0.33 -6.63
N THR A 176 15.01 -0.06 -5.96
CA THR A 176 16.14 -0.77 -6.57
C THR A 176 16.27 -2.21 -6.11
N ASN A 177 15.68 -2.57 -4.99
CA ASN A 177 15.75 -3.89 -4.40
C ASN A 177 14.37 -4.35 -3.87
N TRP A 178 13.94 -5.53 -4.34
CA TRP A 178 12.78 -6.25 -3.80
C TRP A 178 12.93 -7.73 -4.14
N ASN A 179 13.14 -8.57 -3.14
CA ASN A 179 13.45 -10.00 -3.31
C ASN A 179 12.43 -10.93 -2.63
N LYS A 180 11.18 -10.44 -2.43
CA LYS A 180 10.10 -11.21 -1.81
C LYS A 180 9.29 -11.91 -2.88
N GLU A 181 8.79 -13.12 -2.59
CA GLU A 181 7.77 -13.74 -3.44
C GLU A 181 6.56 -12.81 -3.54
N THR A 182 6.28 -12.29 -4.73
CA THR A 182 5.28 -11.24 -4.92
C THR A 182 4.29 -11.58 -6.01
N TYR A 183 3.02 -11.39 -5.68
CA TYR A 183 1.89 -11.53 -6.57
C TYR A 183 1.23 -10.17 -6.72
N ILE A 184 0.93 -9.78 -7.93
CA ILE A 184 0.29 -8.51 -8.27
C ILE A 184 -1.02 -8.80 -8.98
N LEU A 185 -2.11 -8.17 -8.51
CA LEU A 185 -3.36 -8.05 -9.23
C LEU A 185 -3.49 -6.62 -9.73
N TYR A 186 -3.72 -6.48 -11.05
CA TYR A 186 -3.78 -5.20 -11.74
C TYR A 186 -5.01 -5.15 -12.65
N GLY A 187 -5.65 -4.00 -12.76
CA GLY A 187 -6.77 -3.76 -13.67
C GLY A 187 -6.30 -3.16 -14.99
N SER A 188 -6.72 -3.70 -16.14
CA SER A 188 -6.25 -3.22 -17.45
C SER A 188 -6.69 -1.78 -17.80
N LYS A 189 -7.65 -1.22 -17.06
CA LYS A 189 -8.09 0.19 -17.14
C LYS A 189 -7.55 1.06 -16.00
N ASP A 190 -6.54 0.59 -15.27
CA ASP A 190 -5.88 1.41 -14.25
C ASP A 190 -5.28 2.68 -14.90
N ASN A 191 -5.69 3.83 -14.39
CA ASN A 191 -5.28 5.14 -14.90
C ASN A 191 -4.21 5.84 -14.02
N MET A 192 -3.75 5.17 -12.96
CA MET A 192 -2.74 5.73 -12.04
C MET A 192 -1.34 5.25 -12.38
N GLN A 193 -1.21 3.99 -12.80
CA GLN A 193 0.05 3.39 -13.22
C GLN A 193 -0.17 2.68 -14.56
N GLU A 194 0.58 3.04 -15.59
CA GLU A 194 0.52 2.33 -16.87
C GLU A 194 0.92 0.85 -16.71
N GLU A 195 0.23 -0.03 -17.42
CA GLU A 195 0.51 -1.48 -17.41
C GLU A 195 1.98 -1.80 -17.71
N LYS A 196 2.61 -1.00 -18.57
CA LYS A 196 4.03 -1.14 -18.89
C LYS A 196 4.92 -1.00 -17.65
N LEU A 197 4.65 -0.03 -16.77
CA LEU A 197 5.41 0.16 -15.53
C LEU A 197 5.27 -1.04 -14.60
N ILE A 198 4.07 -1.60 -14.50
CA ILE A 198 3.80 -2.81 -13.70
C ILE A 198 4.54 -4.02 -14.28
N LYS A 199 4.51 -4.21 -15.61
CA LYS A 199 5.23 -5.29 -16.29
C LYS A 199 6.74 -5.16 -16.11
N ASP A 200 7.29 -3.95 -16.28
CA ASP A 200 8.71 -3.68 -16.07
C ASP A 200 9.15 -3.97 -14.63
N PHE A 201 8.33 -3.60 -13.65
CA PHE A 201 8.54 -3.93 -12.24
C PHE A 201 8.50 -5.45 -12.00
N CYS A 202 7.51 -6.15 -12.56
CA CYS A 202 7.41 -7.60 -12.44
C CYS A 202 8.62 -8.32 -13.05
N ASN A 203 9.07 -7.90 -14.21
CA ASN A 203 10.25 -8.46 -14.86
C ASN A 203 11.52 -8.21 -14.04
N LYS A 204 11.68 -7.00 -13.50
CA LYS A 204 12.84 -6.63 -12.70
C LYS A 204 12.95 -7.43 -11.39
N PHE A 205 11.83 -7.69 -10.74
CA PHE A 205 11.79 -8.32 -9.41
C PHE A 205 11.16 -9.71 -9.40
N ASN A 206 10.93 -10.30 -10.57
CA ASN A 206 10.37 -11.65 -10.72
C ASN A 206 9.02 -11.83 -9.99
N CYS A 207 8.12 -10.84 -10.13
CA CYS A 207 6.78 -10.90 -9.56
C CYS A 207 5.82 -11.64 -10.51
N LYS A 208 4.79 -12.26 -9.94
CA LYS A 208 3.70 -12.91 -10.68
C LYS A 208 2.57 -11.89 -10.88
N LEU A 209 2.24 -11.59 -12.15
CA LEU A 209 1.22 -10.63 -12.52
C LEU A 209 -0.07 -11.33 -12.94
N SER A 210 -1.18 -10.92 -12.35
CA SER A 210 -2.54 -11.23 -12.81
C SER A 210 -3.21 -9.93 -13.26
N VAL A 211 -3.82 -9.93 -14.44
CA VAL A 211 -4.51 -8.76 -14.98
C VAL A 211 -6.00 -9.07 -15.06
N LEU A 212 -6.82 -8.21 -14.44
CA LEU A 212 -8.26 -8.22 -14.64
C LEU A 212 -8.58 -7.35 -15.86
N GLU A 213 -9.09 -7.98 -16.90
CA GLU A 213 -9.51 -7.25 -18.11
C GLU A 213 -10.68 -6.31 -17.77
N ASN A 214 -10.59 -5.07 -18.21
CA ASN A 214 -11.49 -3.97 -17.88
C ASN A 214 -11.53 -3.58 -16.39
N GLY A 215 -10.67 -4.13 -15.54
CA GLY A 215 -10.53 -3.71 -14.15
C GLY A 215 -9.97 -2.30 -14.03
N GLU A 216 -10.45 -1.55 -13.07
CA GLU A 216 -10.02 -0.18 -12.75
C GLU A 216 -8.94 -0.19 -11.67
N HIS A 217 -8.36 0.99 -11.36
CA HIS A 217 -7.43 1.13 -10.23
C HIS A 217 -8.09 0.80 -8.90
N PHE A 218 -9.31 1.28 -8.70
CA PHE A 218 -10.12 1.03 -7.51
C PHE A 218 -11.09 -0.13 -7.74
N PHE A 219 -10.80 -1.28 -7.14
CA PHE A 219 -11.65 -2.46 -7.18
C PHE A 219 -12.87 -2.26 -6.26
N HIS A 220 -14.03 -1.94 -6.83
CA HIS A 220 -15.24 -1.58 -6.08
C HIS A 220 -16.54 -2.23 -6.60
N THR A 221 -16.57 -2.67 -7.85
CA THR A 221 -17.75 -3.36 -8.38
C THR A 221 -17.81 -4.81 -7.88
N ASP A 222 -19.01 -5.39 -7.85
CA ASP A 222 -19.19 -6.79 -7.41
C ASP A 222 -18.33 -7.75 -8.24
N GLU A 223 -18.22 -7.52 -9.55
CA GLU A 223 -17.40 -8.34 -10.46
C GLU A 223 -15.90 -8.23 -10.11
N GLN A 224 -15.41 -7.02 -9.90
CA GLN A 224 -14.00 -6.77 -9.53
C GLN A 224 -13.68 -7.36 -8.15
N LEU A 225 -14.59 -7.21 -7.19
CA LEU A 225 -14.42 -7.76 -5.84
C LEU A 225 -14.48 -9.29 -5.83
N GLU A 226 -15.34 -9.91 -6.64
CA GLU A 226 -15.38 -11.37 -6.76
C GLU A 226 -14.12 -11.91 -7.44
N PHE A 227 -13.62 -11.22 -8.49
CA PHE A 227 -12.34 -11.59 -9.10
C PHE A 227 -11.20 -11.49 -8.10
N TYR A 228 -11.12 -10.40 -7.34
CA TYR A 228 -10.14 -10.21 -6.28
C TYR A 228 -10.22 -11.31 -5.23
N LYS A 229 -11.42 -11.66 -4.77
CA LYS A 229 -11.65 -12.73 -3.81
C LYS A 229 -11.16 -14.08 -4.31
N ASN A 230 -11.37 -14.39 -5.60
CA ASN A 230 -10.86 -15.63 -6.22
C ASN A 230 -9.34 -15.58 -6.40
N TRP A 231 -8.78 -14.42 -6.74
CA TRP A 231 -7.33 -14.24 -6.83
C TRP A 231 -6.63 -14.52 -5.48
N LEU A 232 -7.25 -14.19 -4.36
CA LEU A 232 -6.73 -14.49 -3.02
C LEU A 232 -6.62 -15.99 -2.71
N ASP A 233 -7.12 -16.90 -3.55
CA ASP A 233 -6.90 -18.35 -3.39
C ASP A 233 -5.42 -18.75 -3.42
N ILE A 234 -4.54 -17.89 -3.88
CA ILE A 234 -3.08 -18.03 -3.76
C ILE A 234 -2.56 -18.05 -2.31
N ILE A 235 -3.39 -17.69 -1.33
CA ILE A 235 -3.04 -17.76 0.10
C ILE A 235 -3.00 -19.22 0.61
N LYS A 236 -3.69 -20.12 -0.04
CA LYS A 236 -3.79 -21.56 0.30
C LYS A 236 -2.44 -22.27 0.40
#